data_2ec3d05be21156cf71f44a1588f21f81
#
_entry.id   2ec3d05be21156cf71f44a1588f21f81
#
_cell.length_a   1.000
_cell.length_b   1.000
_cell.length_c   1.000
_cell.angle_alpha   90.00
_cell.angle_beta   90.00
_cell.angle_gamma   90.00
#
_symmetry.space_group_name_H-M   'P 1'
#
loop_
_entity.id
_entity.type
_entity.pdbx_description
1 polymer ?
#
loop_
_entity_poly.entity_id
_entity_poly.type
_entity_poly.pdbx_seq_one_letter_code
_entity_poly.pdbx_strand_id
1 'polypeptide(L)'
;SKYLKYFSIITLFLTGLILVACQQQKPQTKERQRKQRPKDELVVSMGAKLPHEFDPKDRYGVHNEGNITHSTLLKRSPELDIKGELAKTYHLSEDGLTWSFDLHDDFKFSNGEPVTADDVKFTYDMLKADGKAWDLTFIKNVEVVGKNQVNIHLTEAHSTFTAQLTEIPIVPKKHYNDKYKSNPIGSGPYMVKEYKAGEQAIFVRNPYWHGKKPYFKKWTWVLLDENTALAALESGDVDMIYATPELASKKVKGTRLLDIPSNDVRGLSLPYVKKGVITDSPDGYPVGNDVTSDPAIRKALTIGLNRQKVLDTVLNGYGKPAYSIIDKTPFWNPKTAIKDNKVAKAKQLLTKAGWKEQADGSRKKGDLDAAFDLYYPTNDQLRANLAVEVAEQAKALGITIKLKASNWDEMATKSHDSALLYAGGRHHAQQFYESHHPSLAGKGWTNITFYNNPTVTKYLDKAMTSSDLDKANEYWKLAQWDGKTGASTLGDLPNVWLVSLNHTYIGDKRINVGKQGVHSHGHDWSLLTNIAEWTWDESTK
;
A
#
# COMPACT_ATOMS: atom_id res chain seq x y z
N SER A 1 94.05 -36.28 -17.75
CA SER A 1 94.26 -35.82 -19.10
C SER A 1 92.98 -35.49 -19.82
N LYS A 2 93.03 -34.36 -20.42
CA LYS A 2 92.31 -33.95 -21.61
C LYS A 2 90.93 -33.34 -21.45
N TYR A 3 90.86 -32.07 -21.47
CA TYR A 3 90.60 -31.17 -22.61
C TYR A 3 89.13 -31.31 -23.09
N LEU A 4 88.40 -30.32 -23.29
CA LEU A 4 88.63 -29.04 -23.92
C LEU A 4 87.31 -28.31 -24.00
N LYS A 5 87.36 -27.14 -23.86
CA LYS A 5 87.19 -25.93 -24.67
C LYS A 5 85.84 -25.27 -24.50
N TYR A 6 85.99 -24.14 -23.95
CA TYR A 6 85.10 -23.02 -23.97
C TYR A 6 84.64 -22.63 -25.36
N PHE A 7 83.38 -22.39 -25.49
CA PHE A 7 82.91 -21.35 -26.38
C PHE A 7 81.87 -20.47 -25.63
N SER A 8 82.34 -19.28 -25.36
CA SER A 8 81.49 -18.22 -24.82
C SER A 8 80.56 -17.72 -25.92
N ILE A 9 79.27 -17.84 -25.69
CA ILE A 9 78.31 -17.06 -26.43
C ILE A 9 77.68 -16.15 -25.43
N ILE A 10 78.01 -14.87 -25.52
CA ILE A 10 77.35 -13.78 -24.85
C ILE A 10 76.02 -13.65 -25.53
N THR A 11 74.98 -14.12 -24.84
CA THR A 11 73.62 -13.80 -25.24
C THR A 11 73.20 -12.61 -24.41
N LEU A 12 73.12 -11.44 -25.03
CA LEU A 12 72.44 -10.25 -24.48
C LEU A 12 70.97 -10.58 -24.21
N PHE A 13 70.65 -10.74 -22.95
CA PHE A 13 69.22 -10.68 -22.54
C PHE A 13 68.80 -9.21 -22.52
N LEU A 14 68.16 -8.78 -23.58
CA LEU A 14 67.29 -7.63 -23.57
C LEU A 14 66.08 -8.00 -22.71
N THR A 15 66.12 -7.63 -21.47
CA THR A 15 64.89 -7.59 -20.62
C THR A 15 64.03 -6.47 -21.15
N GLY A 16 63.15 -6.82 -22.09
CA GLY A 16 62.02 -6.01 -22.44
C GLY A 16 61.07 -6.04 -21.25
N LEU A 17 61.01 -4.97 -20.48
CA LEU A 17 59.91 -4.71 -19.56
C LEU A 17 58.64 -4.58 -20.40
N ILE A 18 57.89 -5.67 -20.50
CA ILE A 18 56.51 -5.60 -20.90
C ILE A 18 55.77 -5.05 -19.67
N LEU A 19 55.60 -3.75 -19.63
CA LEU A 19 54.57 -3.10 -18.83
C LEU A 19 53.23 -3.59 -19.39
N VAL A 20 52.72 -4.69 -18.81
CA VAL A 20 51.32 -5.01 -18.93
C VAL A 20 50.61 -3.95 -18.09
N ALA A 21 50.25 -2.88 -18.76
CA ALA A 21 49.26 -1.97 -18.23
C ALA A 21 47.98 -2.80 -18.08
N CYS A 22 47.71 -3.25 -16.86
CA CYS A 22 46.36 -3.62 -16.47
C CYS A 22 45.52 -2.38 -16.59
N GLN A 23 45.05 -2.09 -17.80
CA GLN A 23 43.87 -1.29 -17.94
C GLN A 23 42.77 -2.06 -17.21
N GLN A 24 42.46 -1.62 -15.99
CA GLN A 24 41.18 -1.92 -15.40
C GLN A 24 40.15 -1.42 -16.43
N GLN A 25 39.66 -2.30 -17.25
CA GLN A 25 38.46 -2.05 -18.01
C GLN A 25 37.39 -1.77 -16.95
N LYS A 26 36.99 -0.50 -16.83
CA LYS A 26 35.74 -0.15 -16.14
C LYS A 26 34.70 -1.13 -16.68
N PRO A 27 33.97 -1.83 -15.84
CA PRO A 27 32.91 -2.70 -16.33
C PRO A 27 32.05 -1.87 -17.27
N GLN A 28 32.09 -2.15 -18.56
CA GLN A 28 31.15 -1.57 -19.50
C GLN A 28 29.79 -2.07 -19.05
N THR A 29 28.98 -1.18 -18.52
CA THR A 29 27.54 -1.42 -18.31
C THR A 29 26.99 -1.79 -19.68
N LYS A 30 26.70 -3.09 -19.87
CA LYS A 30 26.07 -3.56 -21.10
C LYS A 30 24.78 -2.79 -21.26
N GLU A 31 24.60 -2.18 -22.43
CA GLU A 31 23.34 -1.54 -22.76
C GLU A 31 22.24 -2.60 -22.72
N ARG A 32 21.17 -2.32 -21.95
CA ARG A 32 19.99 -3.18 -21.92
C ARG A 32 19.41 -3.27 -23.33
N GLN A 33 19.30 -4.46 -23.84
CA GLN A 33 18.59 -4.72 -25.10
C GLN A 33 17.30 -5.45 -24.77
N ARG A 34 16.18 -4.80 -25.07
CA ARG A 34 14.88 -5.41 -24.97
C ARG A 34 14.84 -6.64 -25.87
N LYS A 35 14.49 -7.82 -25.33
CA LYS A 35 14.30 -9.02 -26.15
C LYS A 35 13.23 -8.76 -27.19
N GLN A 36 13.41 -9.38 -28.39
CA GLN A 36 12.50 -9.15 -29.50
C GLN A 36 11.07 -9.52 -29.13
N ARG A 37 10.24 -8.51 -29.16
CA ARG A 37 8.77 -8.57 -29.10
C ARG A 37 8.20 -7.31 -29.70
N PRO A 38 6.94 -7.34 -30.19
CA PRO A 38 6.30 -6.15 -30.73
C PRO A 38 6.32 -4.99 -29.75
N LYS A 39 6.38 -3.76 -30.25
CA LYS A 39 6.34 -2.54 -29.41
C LYS A 39 5.06 -2.41 -28.61
N ASP A 40 3.96 -2.94 -29.12
CA ASP A 40 2.66 -2.94 -28.50
C ASP A 40 2.40 -4.15 -27.59
N GLU A 41 3.47 -4.85 -27.19
CA GLU A 41 3.45 -5.91 -26.19
C GLU A 41 4.42 -5.59 -25.05
N LEU A 42 3.99 -5.78 -23.81
CA LEU A 42 4.80 -5.54 -22.62
C LEU A 42 4.95 -6.80 -21.76
N VAL A 43 6.07 -6.87 -21.06
CA VAL A 43 6.26 -7.77 -19.92
C VAL A 43 6.64 -6.93 -18.72
N VAL A 44 5.88 -7.05 -17.63
CA VAL A 44 6.12 -6.32 -16.39
C VAL A 44 6.23 -7.27 -15.22
N SER A 45 6.97 -6.87 -14.19
CA SER A 45 7.04 -7.59 -12.92
C SER A 45 6.80 -6.63 -11.77
N MET A 46 5.68 -6.83 -11.07
CA MET A 46 5.23 -5.99 -9.98
C MET A 46 5.06 -6.82 -8.70
N GLY A 47 6.15 -7.46 -8.28
CA GLY A 47 6.19 -8.31 -7.10
C GLY A 47 6.07 -9.80 -7.40
N ALA A 48 6.17 -10.60 -6.35
CA ALA A 48 6.27 -12.06 -6.43
C ALA A 48 4.93 -12.79 -6.46
N LYS A 49 3.82 -12.06 -6.39
CA LYS A 49 2.47 -12.62 -6.43
C LYS A 49 1.46 -11.60 -6.95
N LEU A 50 0.37 -12.08 -7.54
CA LEU A 50 -0.79 -11.25 -7.81
C LEU A 50 -1.46 -10.82 -6.49
N PRO A 51 -2.06 -9.63 -6.44
CA PRO A 51 -2.72 -9.15 -5.23
C PRO A 51 -3.89 -10.07 -4.82
N HIS A 52 -4.73 -10.42 -5.77
CA HIS A 52 -5.91 -11.26 -5.61
C HIS A 52 -6.22 -11.98 -6.92
N GLU A 53 -6.95 -13.07 -6.84
CA GLU A 53 -7.57 -13.67 -8.02
C GLU A 53 -8.73 -12.77 -8.48
N PHE A 54 -9.11 -12.83 -9.73
CA PHE A 54 -9.96 -11.86 -10.42
C PHE A 54 -11.43 -11.84 -10.00
N ASP A 55 -11.71 -12.11 -8.74
CA ASP A 55 -13.07 -12.12 -8.17
C ASP A 55 -13.18 -11.08 -7.06
N PRO A 56 -14.13 -10.12 -7.16
CA PRO A 56 -14.33 -9.15 -6.10
C PRO A 56 -14.67 -9.77 -4.73
N LYS A 57 -15.29 -10.95 -4.71
CA LYS A 57 -15.53 -11.71 -3.49
C LYS A 57 -14.24 -12.14 -2.79
N ASP A 58 -13.16 -12.38 -3.56
CA ASP A 58 -11.81 -12.64 -3.08
C ASP A 58 -10.98 -11.35 -2.95
N ARG A 59 -11.63 -10.20 -2.78
CA ARG A 59 -11.03 -8.88 -2.56
C ARG A 59 -10.42 -8.21 -3.79
N TYR A 60 -10.60 -8.77 -5.00
CA TYR A 60 -10.15 -8.10 -6.23
C TYR A 60 -10.84 -6.75 -6.39
N GLY A 61 -10.08 -5.69 -6.49
CA GLY A 61 -10.56 -4.31 -6.55
C GLY A 61 -10.30 -3.49 -5.27
N VAL A 62 -10.07 -4.15 -4.13
CA VAL A 62 -9.82 -3.46 -2.84
C VAL A 62 -8.64 -2.48 -2.92
N HIS A 63 -7.66 -2.76 -3.76
CA HIS A 63 -6.51 -1.90 -4.03
C HIS A 63 -6.54 -1.26 -5.43
N ASN A 64 -7.74 -1.05 -5.98
CA ASN A 64 -7.99 -0.47 -7.31
C ASN A 64 -7.53 -1.29 -8.52
N GLU A 65 -6.99 -2.50 -8.32
CA GLU A 65 -6.55 -3.38 -9.40
C GLU A 65 -7.69 -3.86 -10.30
N GLY A 66 -8.91 -3.81 -9.79
CA GLY A 66 -10.11 -4.20 -10.55
C GLY A 66 -10.33 -3.44 -11.84
N ASN A 67 -9.84 -2.21 -11.94
CA ASN A 67 -9.98 -1.37 -13.12
C ASN A 67 -9.20 -1.88 -14.34
N ILE A 68 -8.32 -2.84 -14.17
CA ILE A 68 -7.58 -3.47 -15.27
C ILE A 68 -8.55 -4.30 -16.12
N THR A 69 -9.42 -5.09 -15.50
CA THR A 69 -10.28 -6.07 -16.18
C THR A 69 -11.77 -5.77 -16.06
N HIS A 70 -12.17 -4.89 -15.15
CA HIS A 70 -13.57 -4.60 -14.87
C HIS A 70 -13.83 -3.10 -14.91
N SER A 71 -15.09 -2.73 -15.04
CA SER A 71 -15.55 -1.38 -14.77
C SER A 71 -16.12 -1.30 -13.36
N THR A 72 -16.02 -0.12 -12.77
CA THR A 72 -16.63 0.26 -11.51
C THR A 72 -17.78 1.24 -11.76
N LEU A 73 -18.62 1.45 -10.78
CA LEU A 73 -19.72 2.42 -10.93
C LEU A 73 -19.19 3.85 -11.05
N LEU A 74 -18.21 4.19 -10.20
CA LEU A 74 -17.48 5.47 -10.20
C LEU A 74 -15.98 5.22 -10.34
N LYS A 75 -15.23 6.25 -10.72
CA LYS A 75 -13.76 6.19 -10.80
C LYS A 75 -13.11 7.43 -10.22
N ARG A 76 -11.81 7.36 -9.91
CA ARG A 76 -11.00 8.52 -9.55
C ARG A 76 -10.20 9.02 -10.75
N SER A 77 -10.12 10.35 -10.87
CA SER A 77 -9.16 10.99 -11.77
C SER A 77 -7.74 10.93 -11.16
N PRO A 78 -6.68 11.25 -11.93
CA PRO A 78 -5.34 11.41 -11.37
C PRO A 78 -5.27 12.45 -10.24
N GLU A 79 -6.15 13.45 -10.24
CA GLU A 79 -6.28 14.46 -9.20
C GLU A 79 -7.08 13.96 -7.97
N LEU A 80 -7.49 12.70 -7.98
CA LEU A 80 -8.28 12.02 -6.94
C LEU A 80 -9.74 12.47 -6.84
N ASP A 81 -10.25 13.20 -7.82
CA ASP A 81 -11.68 13.53 -7.90
C ASP A 81 -12.49 12.28 -8.29
N ILE A 82 -13.68 12.15 -7.71
CA ILE A 82 -14.60 11.06 -8.03
C ILE A 82 -15.49 11.48 -9.21
N LYS A 83 -15.54 10.63 -10.23
CA LYS A 83 -16.31 10.83 -11.46
C LYS A 83 -17.10 9.57 -11.81
N GLY A 84 -18.07 9.69 -12.70
CA GLY A 84 -18.76 8.53 -13.25
C GLY A 84 -17.85 7.64 -14.08
N GLU A 85 -18.07 6.33 -14.01
CA GLU A 85 -17.50 5.33 -14.93
C GLU A 85 -18.65 4.60 -15.61
N LEU A 86 -19.18 3.52 -15.06
CA LEU A 86 -20.42 2.93 -15.55
C LEU A 86 -21.60 3.90 -15.37
N ALA A 87 -21.60 4.66 -14.28
CA ALA A 87 -22.58 5.72 -14.07
C ALA A 87 -22.25 6.93 -14.97
N LYS A 88 -23.21 7.33 -15.79
CA LYS A 88 -23.16 8.54 -16.59
C LYS A 88 -23.38 9.78 -15.72
N THR A 89 -24.39 9.73 -14.87
CA THR A 89 -24.73 10.74 -13.86
C THR A 89 -25.12 10.07 -12.55
N TYR A 90 -24.98 10.79 -11.46
CA TYR A 90 -25.38 10.30 -10.15
C TYR A 90 -25.68 11.47 -9.21
N HIS A 91 -26.58 11.24 -8.27
CA HIS A 91 -26.93 12.25 -7.26
C HIS A 91 -27.42 11.60 -5.98
N LEU A 92 -27.29 12.34 -4.89
CA LEU A 92 -27.78 11.97 -3.56
C LEU A 92 -29.10 12.71 -3.30
N SER A 93 -30.10 12.02 -2.74
CA SER A 93 -31.35 12.62 -2.29
C SER A 93 -31.12 13.65 -1.17
N GLU A 94 -32.08 14.56 -0.96
CA GLU A 94 -31.98 15.61 0.07
C GLU A 94 -31.78 15.03 1.47
N ASP A 95 -32.44 13.90 1.77
CA ASP A 95 -32.33 13.23 3.07
C ASP A 95 -30.99 12.46 3.24
N GLY A 96 -30.16 12.40 2.20
CA GLY A 96 -28.88 11.71 2.24
C GLY A 96 -28.95 10.18 2.24
N LEU A 97 -30.12 9.58 1.97
CA LEU A 97 -30.36 8.16 2.12
C LEU A 97 -30.49 7.39 0.81
N THR A 98 -30.60 8.07 -0.33
CA THR A 98 -30.73 7.42 -1.63
C THR A 98 -29.74 7.99 -2.62
N TRP A 99 -28.86 7.13 -3.13
CA TRP A 99 -28.00 7.42 -4.27
C TRP A 99 -28.66 6.90 -5.55
N SER A 100 -28.82 7.77 -6.53
CA SER A 100 -29.39 7.42 -7.85
C SER A 100 -28.31 7.49 -8.90
N PHE A 101 -28.21 6.43 -9.73
CA PHE A 101 -27.21 6.30 -10.78
C PHE A 101 -27.91 6.04 -12.12
N ASP A 102 -27.64 6.91 -13.09
CA ASP A 102 -28.01 6.68 -14.49
C ASP A 102 -26.81 6.05 -15.20
N LEU A 103 -26.96 4.83 -15.69
CA LEU A 103 -25.88 4.08 -16.30
C LEU A 103 -25.76 4.40 -17.79
N HIS A 104 -24.51 4.35 -18.28
CA HIS A 104 -24.28 4.28 -19.71
C HIS A 104 -24.93 3.03 -20.29
N ASP A 105 -25.46 3.11 -21.49
CA ASP A 105 -26.12 2.01 -22.19
C ASP A 105 -25.23 1.28 -23.19
N ASP A 106 -23.99 1.74 -23.37
CA ASP A 106 -23.01 1.23 -24.34
C ASP A 106 -21.86 0.42 -23.73
N PHE A 107 -21.87 0.20 -22.42
CA PHE A 107 -20.87 -0.65 -21.79
C PHE A 107 -21.19 -2.12 -22.03
N LYS A 108 -20.15 -2.87 -22.40
CA LYS A 108 -20.25 -4.32 -22.65
C LYS A 108 -19.18 -5.07 -21.87
N PHE A 109 -19.54 -6.26 -21.46
CA PHE A 109 -18.57 -7.24 -20.96
C PHE A 109 -17.70 -7.77 -22.09
N SER A 110 -16.60 -8.42 -21.73
CA SER A 110 -15.65 -9.00 -22.69
C SER A 110 -16.22 -10.13 -23.56
N ASN A 111 -17.39 -10.65 -23.22
CA ASN A 111 -18.15 -11.59 -24.06
C ASN A 111 -19.14 -10.90 -25.02
N GLY A 112 -19.19 -9.58 -25.02
CA GLY A 112 -20.08 -8.78 -25.88
C GLY A 112 -21.47 -8.51 -25.31
N GLU A 113 -21.82 -9.07 -24.18
CA GLU A 113 -23.11 -8.82 -23.53
C GLU A 113 -23.12 -7.44 -22.84
N PRO A 114 -24.27 -6.74 -22.83
CA PRO A 114 -24.35 -5.42 -22.21
C PRO A 114 -24.22 -5.50 -20.68
N VAL A 115 -23.60 -4.49 -20.08
CA VAL A 115 -23.61 -4.27 -18.63
C VAL A 115 -24.90 -3.54 -18.27
N THR A 116 -25.67 -4.09 -17.37
CA THR A 116 -26.99 -3.57 -17.01
C THR A 116 -27.12 -3.27 -15.52
N ALA A 117 -28.20 -2.60 -15.15
CA ALA A 117 -28.54 -2.33 -13.76
C ALA A 117 -28.68 -3.62 -12.92
N ASP A 118 -29.10 -4.73 -13.53
CA ASP A 118 -29.17 -6.04 -12.86
C ASP A 118 -27.79 -6.55 -12.43
N ASP A 119 -26.77 -6.30 -13.23
CA ASP A 119 -25.39 -6.68 -12.91
C ASP A 119 -24.87 -5.88 -11.71
N VAL A 120 -25.19 -4.59 -11.65
CA VAL A 120 -24.84 -3.72 -10.50
C VAL A 120 -25.49 -4.21 -9.23
N LYS A 121 -26.82 -4.45 -9.28
CA LYS A 121 -27.57 -4.98 -8.13
C LYS A 121 -27.02 -6.31 -7.67
N PHE A 122 -26.81 -7.24 -8.59
CA PHE A 122 -26.25 -8.55 -8.28
C PHE A 122 -24.90 -8.43 -7.56
N THR A 123 -24.01 -7.59 -8.08
CA THR A 123 -22.67 -7.41 -7.51
C THR A 123 -22.74 -6.90 -6.08
N TYR A 124 -23.51 -5.86 -5.83
CA TYR A 124 -23.58 -5.28 -4.48
C TYR A 124 -24.34 -6.18 -3.50
N ASP A 125 -25.41 -6.83 -3.91
CA ASP A 125 -26.14 -7.78 -3.08
C ASP A 125 -25.24 -8.95 -2.67
N MET A 126 -24.47 -9.48 -3.59
CA MET A 126 -23.52 -10.58 -3.36
C MET A 126 -22.43 -10.16 -2.38
N LEU A 127 -21.80 -9.00 -2.61
CA LEU A 127 -20.72 -8.51 -1.75
C LEU A 127 -21.22 -8.10 -0.37
N LYS A 128 -22.41 -7.56 -0.26
CA LYS A 128 -23.05 -7.27 1.03
C LYS A 128 -23.28 -8.55 1.83
N ALA A 129 -23.81 -9.60 1.21
CA ALA A 129 -24.06 -10.88 1.84
C ALA A 129 -22.76 -11.58 2.29
N ASP A 130 -21.69 -11.50 1.48
CA ASP A 130 -20.39 -12.04 1.82
C ASP A 130 -19.69 -11.28 2.95
N GLY A 131 -19.72 -9.95 2.92
CA GLY A 131 -19.25 -9.06 3.99
C GLY A 131 -17.75 -9.05 4.25
N LYS A 132 -16.91 -9.74 3.45
CA LYS A 132 -15.47 -9.88 3.71
C LYS A 132 -14.62 -8.79 3.05
N ALA A 133 -14.88 -8.48 1.78
CA ALA A 133 -14.07 -7.53 1.02
C ALA A 133 -14.44 -6.08 1.33
N TRP A 134 -15.73 -5.78 1.37
CA TRP A 134 -16.28 -4.47 1.69
C TRP A 134 -17.40 -4.61 2.72
N ASP A 135 -17.43 -3.70 3.69
CA ASP A 135 -18.58 -3.54 4.57
C ASP A 135 -19.65 -2.72 3.85
N LEU A 136 -20.70 -3.38 3.42
CA LEU A 136 -21.85 -2.78 2.76
C LEU A 136 -23.15 -2.92 3.60
N THR A 137 -23.01 -3.15 4.90
CA THR A 137 -24.15 -3.34 5.83
C THR A 137 -25.09 -2.16 5.89
N PHE A 138 -24.59 -0.94 5.60
CA PHE A 138 -25.37 0.29 5.54
C PHE A 138 -26.27 0.39 4.31
N ILE A 139 -26.10 -0.46 3.30
CA ILE A 139 -27.01 -0.55 2.16
C ILE A 139 -28.28 -1.28 2.61
N LYS A 140 -29.40 -0.59 2.56
CA LYS A 140 -30.70 -1.18 2.85
C LYS A 140 -31.13 -2.10 1.72
N ASN A 141 -31.13 -1.59 0.51
CA ASN A 141 -31.41 -2.36 -0.70
C ASN A 141 -30.92 -1.62 -1.96
N VAL A 142 -30.72 -2.38 -3.01
CA VAL A 142 -30.43 -1.87 -4.35
C VAL A 142 -31.65 -2.07 -5.22
N GLU A 143 -32.21 -0.98 -5.73
CA GLU A 143 -33.41 -0.99 -6.57
C GLU A 143 -33.01 -0.77 -8.02
N VAL A 144 -33.47 -1.66 -8.91
CA VAL A 144 -33.31 -1.52 -10.35
C VAL A 144 -34.53 -0.86 -10.94
N VAL A 145 -34.33 0.24 -11.69
CA VAL A 145 -35.38 0.95 -12.41
C VAL A 145 -35.10 0.86 -13.91
N GLY A 146 -35.69 -0.12 -14.58
CA GLY A 146 -35.38 -0.40 -15.98
C GLY A 146 -33.99 -0.99 -16.18
N LYS A 147 -33.42 -0.83 -17.38
CA LYS A 147 -32.09 -1.39 -17.71
C LYS A 147 -30.91 -0.57 -17.21
N ASN A 148 -31.08 0.74 -17.06
CA ASN A 148 -29.98 1.69 -16.98
C ASN A 148 -30.07 2.61 -15.74
N GLN A 149 -30.93 2.33 -14.78
CA GLN A 149 -31.00 3.11 -13.56
C GLN A 149 -30.97 2.22 -12.33
N VAL A 150 -30.17 2.64 -11.36
CA VAL A 150 -30.03 1.98 -10.06
C VAL A 150 -30.21 3.02 -8.96
N ASN A 151 -31.07 2.73 -7.99
CA ASN A 151 -31.19 3.49 -6.76
C ASN A 151 -30.65 2.65 -5.60
N ILE A 152 -29.69 3.16 -4.89
CA ILE A 152 -29.10 2.50 -3.73
C ILE A 152 -29.63 3.21 -2.48
N HIS A 153 -30.47 2.50 -1.75
CA HIS A 153 -31.11 3.00 -0.52
C HIS A 153 -30.24 2.61 0.67
N LEU A 154 -29.92 3.60 1.52
CA LEU A 154 -29.07 3.44 2.70
C LEU A 154 -29.91 3.44 3.96
N THR A 155 -29.47 2.70 4.99
CA THR A 155 -30.06 2.75 6.33
C THR A 155 -29.68 4.04 7.06
N GLU A 156 -28.50 4.57 6.73
CA GLU A 156 -28.00 5.85 7.21
C GLU A 156 -27.04 6.43 6.17
N ALA A 157 -26.81 7.73 6.19
CA ALA A 157 -25.79 8.35 5.34
C ALA A 157 -24.42 7.72 5.62
N HIS A 158 -23.61 7.57 4.58
CA HIS A 158 -22.28 6.94 4.67
C HIS A 158 -21.29 7.72 3.83
N SER A 159 -20.49 8.56 4.47
CA SER A 159 -19.65 9.56 3.79
C SER A 159 -18.54 8.97 2.90
N THR A 160 -18.12 7.72 3.14
CA THR A 160 -17.11 7.04 2.32
C THR A 160 -17.69 6.17 1.22
N PHE A 161 -19.01 6.16 1.03
CA PHE A 161 -19.67 5.25 0.11
C PHE A 161 -19.24 5.45 -1.35
N THR A 162 -19.25 6.69 -1.84
CA THR A 162 -18.81 6.97 -3.22
C THR A 162 -17.37 6.54 -3.48
N ALA A 163 -16.51 6.66 -2.48
CA ALA A 163 -15.14 6.18 -2.56
C ALA A 163 -15.08 4.65 -2.72
N GLN A 164 -15.90 3.90 -2.00
CA GLN A 164 -16.00 2.44 -2.17
C GLN A 164 -16.48 2.06 -3.57
N LEU A 165 -17.38 2.86 -4.17
CA LEU A 165 -17.87 2.64 -5.52
C LEU A 165 -16.81 2.82 -6.61
N THR A 166 -15.70 3.45 -6.29
CA THR A 166 -14.53 3.53 -7.20
C THR A 166 -13.69 2.26 -7.22
N GLU A 167 -13.91 1.36 -6.28
CA GLU A 167 -13.11 0.16 -6.07
C GLU A 167 -13.83 -1.11 -6.52
N ILE A 168 -15.15 -1.18 -6.35
CA ILE A 168 -15.93 -2.41 -6.53
C ILE A 168 -16.11 -2.76 -8.01
N PRO A 169 -15.48 -3.85 -8.50
CA PRO A 169 -15.66 -4.31 -9.87
C PRO A 169 -17.08 -4.85 -10.10
N ILE A 170 -17.71 -4.48 -11.20
CA ILE A 170 -19.04 -5.01 -11.57
C ILE A 170 -18.87 -6.31 -12.33
N VAL A 171 -19.55 -7.36 -11.90
CA VAL A 171 -19.52 -8.69 -12.48
C VAL A 171 -20.83 -9.03 -13.19
N PRO A 172 -20.80 -9.90 -14.24
CA PRO A 172 -22.01 -10.28 -14.94
C PRO A 172 -22.83 -11.30 -14.13
N LYS A 173 -24.07 -10.96 -13.81
CA LYS A 173 -25.00 -11.83 -13.08
C LYS A 173 -25.13 -13.23 -13.71
N LYS A 174 -25.23 -13.28 -15.04
CA LYS A 174 -25.44 -14.53 -15.79
C LYS A 174 -24.24 -15.48 -15.78
N HIS A 175 -23.03 -14.93 -15.59
CA HIS A 175 -21.77 -15.69 -15.75
C HIS A 175 -20.94 -15.74 -14.48
N TYR A 176 -21.51 -15.32 -13.35
CA TYR A 176 -20.84 -15.40 -12.05
C TYR A 176 -21.12 -16.76 -11.39
N ASN A 177 -20.06 -17.52 -11.15
CA ASN A 177 -20.11 -18.86 -10.54
C ASN A 177 -18.80 -19.16 -9.81
N ASP A 178 -18.66 -20.34 -9.24
CA ASP A 178 -17.49 -20.75 -8.46
C ASP A 178 -16.17 -20.76 -9.25
N LYS A 179 -16.25 -20.77 -10.58
CA LYS A 179 -15.08 -20.74 -11.47
C LYS A 179 -14.73 -19.34 -11.96
N TYR A 180 -15.46 -18.34 -11.49
CA TYR A 180 -15.29 -16.96 -11.98
C TYR A 180 -13.86 -16.45 -11.82
N LYS A 181 -13.21 -16.74 -10.70
CA LYS A 181 -11.84 -16.26 -10.39
C LYS A 181 -10.78 -16.73 -11.40
N SER A 182 -10.98 -17.89 -12.03
CA SER A 182 -10.07 -18.42 -13.05
C SER A 182 -10.53 -18.11 -14.47
N ASN A 183 -11.76 -17.64 -14.65
CA ASN A 183 -12.34 -17.26 -15.94
C ASN A 183 -13.20 -16.00 -15.81
N PRO A 184 -12.59 -14.86 -15.44
CA PRO A 184 -13.32 -13.64 -15.20
C PRO A 184 -13.85 -13.04 -16.50
N ILE A 185 -15.04 -12.43 -16.42
CA ILE A 185 -15.68 -11.68 -17.49
C ILE A 185 -15.96 -10.28 -16.96
N GLY A 186 -15.17 -9.33 -17.38
CA GLY A 186 -15.30 -7.94 -16.97
C GLY A 186 -15.59 -7.01 -18.13
N SER A 187 -15.80 -5.74 -17.83
CA SER A 187 -16.04 -4.69 -18.80
C SER A 187 -14.92 -3.64 -18.83
N GLY A 188 -13.74 -4.00 -18.35
CA GLY A 188 -12.56 -3.14 -18.35
C GLY A 188 -11.81 -3.10 -19.68
N PRO A 189 -10.71 -2.34 -19.74
CA PRO A 189 -9.93 -2.16 -20.98
C PRO A 189 -9.20 -3.43 -21.43
N TYR A 190 -8.88 -4.30 -20.49
CA TYR A 190 -8.21 -5.58 -20.74
C TYR A 190 -9.03 -6.75 -20.24
N MET A 191 -8.75 -7.92 -20.77
CA MET A 191 -9.31 -9.17 -20.28
C MET A 191 -8.19 -10.18 -20.05
N VAL A 192 -8.40 -11.12 -19.14
CA VAL A 192 -7.45 -12.19 -18.85
C VAL A 192 -7.49 -13.21 -19.97
N LYS A 193 -6.38 -13.40 -20.66
CA LYS A 193 -6.20 -14.46 -21.66
C LYS A 193 -5.73 -15.76 -21.03
N GLU A 194 -4.80 -15.66 -20.08
CA GLU A 194 -4.18 -16.79 -19.41
C GLU A 194 -3.79 -16.40 -17.99
N TYR A 195 -4.02 -17.30 -17.06
CA TYR A 195 -3.57 -17.17 -15.69
C TYR A 195 -2.94 -18.49 -15.23
N LYS A 196 -1.67 -18.44 -14.86
CA LYS A 196 -0.93 -19.52 -14.23
C LYS A 196 -0.59 -19.12 -12.81
N ALA A 197 -1.25 -19.76 -11.83
CA ALA A 197 -1.06 -19.43 -10.43
C ALA A 197 0.43 -19.53 -10.03
N GLY A 198 0.94 -18.47 -9.37
CA GLY A 198 2.32 -18.40 -8.93
C GLY A 198 3.35 -18.09 -10.01
N GLU A 199 2.96 -17.96 -11.28
CA GLU A 199 3.86 -17.73 -12.40
C GLU A 199 3.59 -16.41 -13.12
N GLN A 200 2.40 -16.28 -13.73
CA GLN A 200 2.08 -15.13 -14.56
C GLN A 200 0.59 -14.99 -14.89
N ALA A 201 0.22 -13.80 -15.29
CA ALA A 201 -1.07 -13.52 -15.92
C ALA A 201 -0.84 -12.80 -17.25
N ILE A 202 -1.55 -13.19 -18.29
CA ILE A 202 -1.50 -12.57 -19.61
C ILE A 202 -2.81 -11.86 -19.88
N PHE A 203 -2.71 -10.58 -20.27
CA PHE A 203 -3.84 -9.71 -20.56
C PHE A 203 -3.82 -9.30 -22.00
N VAL A 204 -4.99 -9.27 -22.62
CA VAL A 204 -5.19 -8.78 -23.98
C VAL A 204 -6.29 -7.72 -23.97
N ARG A 205 -6.32 -6.85 -24.97
CA ARG A 205 -7.39 -5.85 -25.11
C ARG A 205 -8.75 -6.51 -25.03
N ASN A 206 -9.68 -5.89 -24.31
CA ASN A 206 -11.09 -6.21 -24.39
C ASN A 206 -11.64 -5.55 -25.67
N PRO A 207 -12.10 -6.33 -26.68
CA PRO A 207 -12.57 -5.76 -27.94
C PRO A 207 -13.84 -4.92 -27.78
N TYR A 208 -14.54 -5.06 -26.65
CA TYR A 208 -15.79 -4.35 -26.34
C TYR A 208 -15.59 -3.18 -25.37
N TRP A 209 -14.32 -2.82 -25.07
CA TRP A 209 -14.03 -1.69 -24.21
C TRP A 209 -14.64 -0.41 -24.75
N HIS A 210 -15.38 0.33 -23.90
CA HIS A 210 -16.09 1.55 -24.26
C HIS A 210 -15.18 2.80 -24.38
N GLY A 211 -14.00 2.75 -23.82
CA GLY A 211 -13.04 3.85 -23.82
C GLY A 211 -12.07 3.82 -24.99
N LYS A 212 -11.07 4.69 -24.94
CA LYS A 212 -10.00 4.70 -25.93
C LYS A 212 -9.29 3.35 -25.97
N LYS A 213 -9.11 2.79 -27.16
CA LYS A 213 -8.37 1.55 -27.38
C LYS A 213 -6.97 1.66 -26.76
N PRO A 214 -6.58 0.77 -25.82
CA PRO A 214 -5.24 0.76 -25.28
C PRO A 214 -4.17 0.58 -26.35
N TYR A 215 -3.04 1.26 -26.24
CA TYR A 215 -1.92 1.10 -27.16
C TYR A 215 -1.35 -0.32 -27.11
N PHE A 216 -1.09 -0.84 -25.89
CA PHE A 216 -0.56 -2.18 -25.73
C PHE A 216 -1.67 -3.21 -25.93
N LYS A 217 -1.53 -4.01 -26.99
CA LYS A 217 -2.54 -5.05 -27.32
C LYS A 217 -2.48 -6.25 -26.40
N LYS A 218 -1.31 -6.47 -25.78
CA LYS A 218 -1.02 -7.60 -24.88
C LYS A 218 0.03 -7.20 -23.87
N TRP A 219 -0.14 -7.63 -22.65
CA TRP A 219 0.91 -7.52 -21.64
C TRP A 219 0.87 -8.70 -20.68
N THR A 220 2.05 -9.07 -20.18
CA THR A 220 2.23 -10.18 -19.27
C THR A 220 2.73 -9.64 -17.94
N TRP A 221 2.07 -10.03 -16.88
CA TRP A 221 2.52 -9.77 -15.51
C TRP A 221 3.20 -11.04 -15.00
N VAL A 222 4.55 -11.03 -14.99
CA VAL A 222 5.37 -12.13 -14.46
C VAL A 222 5.59 -11.93 -12.98
N LEU A 223 5.47 -13.01 -12.21
CA LEU A 223 5.67 -13.00 -10.77
C LEU A 223 7.12 -13.36 -10.45
N LEU A 224 7.92 -12.35 -10.10
CA LEU A 224 9.35 -12.50 -9.79
C LEU A 224 9.63 -11.84 -8.45
N ASP A 225 10.56 -12.40 -7.68
CA ASP A 225 11.14 -11.67 -6.57
C ASP A 225 11.94 -10.47 -7.07
N GLU A 226 12.27 -9.54 -6.19
CA GLU A 226 12.86 -8.26 -6.55
C GLU A 226 14.20 -8.37 -7.28
N ASN A 227 15.10 -9.22 -6.79
CA ASN A 227 16.43 -9.39 -7.40
C ASN A 227 16.33 -10.08 -8.76
N THR A 228 15.46 -11.07 -8.88
CA THR A 228 15.19 -11.74 -10.15
C THR A 228 14.55 -10.79 -11.15
N ALA A 229 13.66 -9.92 -10.70
CA ALA A 229 13.01 -8.90 -11.53
C ALA A 229 14.06 -7.90 -12.07
N LEU A 230 15.00 -7.44 -11.24
CA LEU A 230 16.09 -6.56 -11.68
C LEU A 230 16.97 -7.24 -12.76
N ALA A 231 17.35 -8.48 -12.54
CA ALA A 231 18.13 -9.25 -13.52
C ALA A 231 17.36 -9.43 -14.84
N ALA A 232 16.04 -9.66 -14.77
CA ALA A 232 15.20 -9.79 -15.95
C ALA A 232 15.04 -8.45 -16.71
N LEU A 233 15.02 -7.33 -15.99
CA LEU A 233 15.04 -5.99 -16.60
C LEU A 233 16.37 -5.74 -17.32
N GLU A 234 17.49 -6.03 -16.68
CA GLU A 234 18.82 -5.87 -17.25
C GLU A 234 19.03 -6.73 -18.51
N SER A 235 18.51 -7.96 -18.50
CA SER A 235 18.58 -8.88 -19.66
C SER A 235 17.59 -8.55 -20.77
N GLY A 236 16.63 -7.64 -20.54
CA GLY A 236 15.60 -7.29 -21.51
C GLY A 236 14.39 -8.24 -21.55
N ASP A 237 14.30 -9.19 -20.60
CA ASP A 237 13.16 -10.10 -20.48
C ASP A 237 11.89 -9.38 -20.00
N VAL A 238 12.04 -8.37 -19.16
CA VAL A 238 10.93 -7.53 -18.69
C VAL A 238 11.17 -6.07 -19.05
N ASP A 239 10.12 -5.29 -19.16
CA ASP A 239 10.15 -3.89 -19.58
C ASP A 239 10.01 -2.92 -18.41
N MET A 240 9.37 -3.34 -17.34
CA MET A 240 9.10 -2.53 -16.14
C MET A 240 9.08 -3.41 -14.91
N ILE A 241 9.70 -2.94 -13.83
CA ILE A 241 9.67 -3.62 -12.53
C ILE A 241 9.29 -2.64 -11.42
N TYR A 242 8.67 -3.18 -10.38
CA TYR A 242 8.66 -2.52 -9.07
C TYR A 242 10.07 -2.60 -8.48
N ALA A 243 10.53 -1.50 -7.90
CA ALA A 243 11.82 -1.44 -7.22
C ALA A 243 11.63 -0.88 -5.82
N THR A 244 12.11 -1.60 -4.79
CA THR A 244 12.19 -1.05 -3.44
C THR A 244 13.10 0.18 -3.41
N PRO A 245 13.04 1.00 -2.37
CA PRO A 245 13.96 2.14 -2.22
C PRO A 245 15.44 1.75 -2.34
N GLU A 246 15.81 0.57 -1.90
CA GLU A 246 17.19 0.06 -2.03
C GLU A 246 17.59 -0.15 -3.50
N LEU A 247 16.71 -0.74 -4.30
CA LEU A 247 16.95 -0.95 -5.73
C LEU A 247 16.66 0.29 -6.59
N ALA A 248 15.90 1.25 -6.11
CA ALA A 248 15.56 2.45 -6.86
C ALA A 248 16.78 3.29 -7.27
N SER A 249 17.89 3.16 -6.53
CA SER A 249 19.16 3.82 -6.85
C SER A 249 19.97 3.10 -7.93
N LYS A 250 19.59 1.88 -8.33
CA LYS A 250 20.27 1.13 -9.38
C LYS A 250 20.01 1.77 -10.75
N LYS A 251 21.10 2.01 -11.49
CA LYS A 251 21.01 2.56 -12.83
C LYS A 251 21.16 1.44 -13.85
N VAL A 252 20.12 1.21 -14.62
CA VAL A 252 20.11 0.29 -15.75
C VAL A 252 20.01 1.13 -17.02
N LYS A 253 21.00 0.99 -17.91
CA LYS A 253 21.04 1.79 -19.14
C LYS A 253 19.82 1.55 -20.01
N GLY A 254 19.22 2.63 -20.53
CA GLY A 254 18.01 2.54 -21.34
C GLY A 254 16.72 2.50 -20.53
N THR A 255 16.82 2.62 -19.22
CA THR A 255 15.68 2.70 -18.31
C THR A 255 15.61 4.06 -17.62
N ARG A 256 14.48 4.32 -16.99
CA ARG A 256 14.30 5.45 -16.08
C ARG A 256 13.64 5.01 -14.79
N LEU A 257 13.89 5.77 -13.74
CA LEU A 257 13.18 5.64 -12.47
C LEU A 257 11.86 6.41 -12.54
N LEU A 258 10.79 5.76 -12.14
CA LEU A 258 9.51 6.40 -11.84
C LEU A 258 9.39 6.51 -10.32
N ASP A 259 9.23 7.73 -9.83
CA ASP A 259 9.14 8.06 -8.41
C ASP A 259 7.77 8.69 -8.16
N ILE A 260 6.82 7.91 -7.66
CA ILE A 260 5.41 8.30 -7.55
C ILE A 260 5.04 8.49 -6.07
N PRO A 261 4.56 9.68 -5.68
CA PRO A 261 4.05 9.91 -4.33
C PRO A 261 2.89 8.98 -3.99
N SER A 262 2.79 8.57 -2.73
CA SER A 262 1.70 7.71 -2.27
C SER A 262 1.15 8.11 -0.91
N ASN A 263 -0.03 7.58 -0.59
CA ASN A 263 -0.59 7.56 0.76
C ASN A 263 -0.21 6.30 1.54
N ASP A 264 0.79 5.56 1.05
CA ASP A 264 1.23 4.30 1.64
C ASP A 264 2.10 4.58 2.87
N VAL A 265 1.49 4.53 4.05
CA VAL A 265 2.11 4.93 5.31
C VAL A 265 2.58 3.71 6.08
N ARG A 266 3.76 3.82 6.69
CA ARG A 266 4.35 2.81 7.56
C ARG A 266 4.55 3.35 8.96
N GLY A 267 4.30 2.50 9.96
CA GLY A 267 4.50 2.87 11.36
C GLY A 267 4.32 1.70 12.31
N LEU A 268 4.23 2.01 13.58
CA LEU A 268 4.03 1.04 14.66
C LEU A 268 2.59 1.10 15.16
N SER A 269 1.95 -0.05 15.28
CA SER A 269 0.75 -0.18 16.14
C SER A 269 1.21 -0.45 17.57
N LEU A 270 0.57 0.21 18.53
CA LEU A 270 0.89 0.04 19.96
C LEU A 270 -0.37 -0.38 20.72
N PRO A 271 -0.41 -1.56 21.32
CA PRO A 271 -1.52 -1.95 22.17
C PRO A 271 -1.84 -0.84 23.18
N TYR A 272 -3.11 -0.44 23.20
CA TYR A 272 -3.55 0.77 23.90
C TYR A 272 -3.96 0.52 25.36
N VAL A 273 -4.39 -0.71 25.67
CA VAL A 273 -4.89 -1.06 27.00
C VAL A 273 -3.89 -1.90 27.77
N LYS A 274 -3.97 -1.84 29.10
CA LYS A 274 -3.14 -2.67 29.98
C LYS A 274 -3.54 -4.13 29.88
N LYS A 275 -2.55 -5.01 30.11
CA LYS A 275 -2.79 -6.45 30.19
C LYS A 275 -3.83 -6.76 31.29
N GLY A 276 -4.79 -7.63 30.95
CA GLY A 276 -5.83 -8.08 31.88
C GLY A 276 -7.07 -7.17 31.95
N VAL A 277 -7.06 -6.00 31.30
CA VAL A 277 -8.24 -5.11 31.25
C VAL A 277 -9.32 -5.71 30.34
N ILE A 278 -8.92 -6.30 29.22
CA ILE A 278 -9.83 -6.99 28.29
C ILE A 278 -9.45 -8.46 28.28
N THR A 279 -10.35 -9.31 28.76
CA THR A 279 -10.12 -10.75 28.91
C THR A 279 -10.83 -11.58 27.87
N ASP A 280 -11.75 -10.96 27.11
CA ASP A 280 -12.58 -11.63 26.10
C ASP A 280 -12.57 -10.80 24.81
N SER A 281 -11.74 -11.21 23.87
CA SER A 281 -11.64 -10.59 22.54
C SER A 281 -12.48 -11.35 21.53
N PRO A 282 -13.17 -10.67 20.58
CA PRO A 282 -13.96 -11.34 19.54
C PRO A 282 -13.22 -12.41 18.73
N ASP A 283 -11.91 -12.22 18.53
CA ASP A 283 -11.05 -13.20 17.82
C ASP A 283 -10.34 -14.18 18.76
N GLY A 284 -10.49 -14.02 20.08
CA GLY A 284 -9.86 -14.88 21.08
C GLY A 284 -8.37 -14.63 21.30
N TYR A 285 -7.77 -13.63 20.67
CA TYR A 285 -6.36 -13.31 20.84
C TYR A 285 -6.12 -12.49 22.12
N PRO A 286 -4.97 -12.65 22.77
CA PRO A 286 -4.65 -11.92 23.99
C PRO A 286 -4.54 -10.42 23.73
N VAL A 287 -5.06 -9.61 24.67
CA VAL A 287 -5.16 -8.15 24.57
C VAL A 287 -4.40 -7.49 25.73
N GLY A 288 -3.68 -6.44 25.39
CA GLY A 288 -3.08 -5.54 26.37
C GLY A 288 -1.58 -5.69 26.55
N ASN A 289 -0.95 -4.56 26.86
CA ASN A 289 0.49 -4.47 27.10
C ASN A 289 0.76 -3.34 28.08
N ASP A 290 1.41 -3.65 29.19
CA ASP A 290 1.61 -2.69 30.28
C ASP A 290 2.62 -1.58 29.94
N VAL A 291 3.47 -1.79 28.95
CA VAL A 291 4.45 -0.79 28.49
C VAL A 291 3.85 0.13 27.44
N THR A 292 3.32 -0.44 26.35
CA THR A 292 2.76 0.35 25.25
C THR A 292 1.48 1.08 25.64
N SER A 293 0.75 0.62 26.63
CA SER A 293 -0.43 1.29 27.17
C SER A 293 -0.10 2.54 28.00
N ASP A 294 1.15 2.72 28.42
CA ASP A 294 1.55 3.94 29.10
C ASP A 294 1.66 5.09 28.09
N PRO A 295 0.87 6.18 28.29
CA PRO A 295 0.91 7.34 27.39
C PRO A 295 2.29 7.94 27.22
N ALA A 296 3.14 7.88 28.26
CA ALA A 296 4.50 8.43 28.22
C ALA A 296 5.39 7.67 27.22
N ILE A 297 5.25 6.34 27.14
CA ILE A 297 5.98 5.52 26.18
C ILE A 297 5.54 5.89 24.75
N ARG A 298 4.24 5.95 24.48
CA ARG A 298 3.73 6.30 23.14
C ARG A 298 4.15 7.72 22.75
N LYS A 299 4.05 8.67 23.67
CA LYS A 299 4.44 10.07 23.42
C LYS A 299 5.94 10.21 23.20
N ALA A 300 6.76 9.55 24.01
CA ALA A 300 8.22 9.59 23.89
C ALA A 300 8.67 9.05 22.51
N LEU A 301 8.09 7.95 22.05
CA LEU A 301 8.37 7.42 20.71
C LEU A 301 7.95 8.42 19.63
N THR A 302 6.78 9.01 19.75
CA THR A 302 6.25 9.94 18.75
C THR A 302 7.13 11.17 18.58
N ILE A 303 7.58 11.80 19.65
CA ILE A 303 8.38 13.03 19.57
C ILE A 303 9.89 12.78 19.52
N GLY A 304 10.35 11.62 20.02
CA GLY A 304 11.77 11.29 20.12
C GLY A 304 12.37 10.65 18.89
N LEU A 305 11.56 9.96 18.08
CA LEU A 305 12.03 9.35 16.84
C LEU A 305 12.35 10.43 15.81
N ASN A 306 13.32 10.15 14.95
CA ASN A 306 13.74 11.01 13.86
C ASN A 306 13.25 10.44 12.54
N ARG A 307 12.11 10.93 12.04
CA ARG A 307 11.48 10.46 10.80
C ARG A 307 12.32 10.77 9.58
N GLN A 308 13.01 11.91 9.57
CA GLN A 308 13.91 12.24 8.46
C GLN A 308 15.07 11.24 8.36
N LYS A 309 15.63 10.81 9.49
CA LYS A 309 16.68 9.78 9.51
C LYS A 309 16.16 8.43 9.03
N VAL A 310 14.94 8.05 9.42
CA VAL A 310 14.27 6.84 8.89
C VAL A 310 14.15 6.93 7.38
N LEU A 311 13.68 8.05 6.88
CA LEU A 311 13.53 8.31 5.44
C LEU A 311 14.88 8.20 4.71
N ASP A 312 15.92 8.86 5.21
CA ASP A 312 17.22 8.89 4.56
C ASP A 312 17.93 7.52 4.61
N THR A 313 17.85 6.83 5.75
CA THR A 313 18.57 5.58 5.98
C THR A 313 17.88 4.38 5.35
N VAL A 314 16.54 4.30 5.45
CA VAL A 314 15.77 3.14 5.01
C VAL A 314 15.19 3.34 3.62
N LEU A 315 14.69 4.54 3.31
CA LEU A 315 13.99 4.83 2.07
C LEU A 315 14.86 5.54 1.02
N ASN A 316 16.14 5.78 1.28
CA ASN A 316 17.02 6.53 0.37
C ASN A 316 16.42 7.87 -0.11
N GLY A 317 15.61 8.51 0.72
CA GLY A 317 14.92 9.75 0.41
C GLY A 317 13.63 9.59 -0.40
N TYR A 318 13.24 8.36 -0.77
CA TYR A 318 12.02 8.11 -1.56
C TYR A 318 10.78 8.01 -0.65
N GLY A 319 10.30 9.13 -0.22
CA GLY A 319 9.14 9.23 0.64
C GLY A 319 9.08 10.55 1.38
N LYS A 320 8.27 10.60 2.42
CA LYS A 320 8.09 11.78 3.30
C LYS A 320 7.88 11.33 4.74
N PRO A 321 8.25 12.15 5.73
CA PRO A 321 7.81 11.93 7.10
C PRO A 321 6.29 11.91 7.18
N ALA A 322 5.73 11.01 7.97
CA ALA A 322 4.29 10.87 8.16
C ALA A 322 3.92 10.83 9.64
N TYR A 323 2.75 11.35 9.96
CA TYR A 323 2.26 11.49 11.33
C TYR A 323 0.91 10.82 11.54
N SER A 324 0.28 10.33 10.48
CA SER A 324 -1.05 9.74 10.48
C SER A 324 -1.21 8.73 9.34
N ILE A 325 -2.11 7.76 9.51
CA ILE A 325 -2.53 6.86 8.43
C ILE A 325 -3.24 7.60 7.29
N ILE A 326 -3.75 8.81 7.56
CA ILE A 326 -4.43 9.68 6.59
C ILE A 326 -3.65 10.95 6.29
N ASP A 327 -2.35 10.88 6.47
CA ASP A 327 -1.45 12.02 6.32
C ASP A 327 -1.61 12.68 4.94
N LYS A 328 -1.70 14.02 4.94
CA LYS A 328 -1.81 14.88 3.75
C LYS A 328 -3.03 14.63 2.84
N THR A 329 -4.04 13.94 3.35
CA THR A 329 -5.33 13.84 2.69
C THR A 329 -6.23 15.06 3.02
N PRO A 330 -7.36 15.27 2.32
CA PRO A 330 -8.28 16.36 2.63
C PRO A 330 -8.92 16.29 4.03
N PHE A 331 -8.94 15.12 4.64
CA PHE A 331 -9.52 14.87 5.97
C PHE A 331 -8.47 14.76 7.08
N TRP A 332 -7.19 14.93 6.76
CA TRP A 332 -6.12 15.02 7.74
C TRP A 332 -6.13 16.38 8.45
N ASN A 333 -5.92 16.37 9.77
CA ASN A 333 -5.78 17.58 10.55
C ASN A 333 -4.31 18.05 10.54
N PRO A 334 -3.97 19.12 9.83
CA PRO A 334 -2.57 19.58 9.69
C PRO A 334 -1.94 20.05 11.02
N LYS A 335 -2.75 20.37 12.04
CA LYS A 335 -2.24 20.69 13.39
C LYS A 335 -1.54 19.50 14.05
N THR A 336 -1.79 18.29 13.57
CA THR A 336 -1.17 17.06 14.10
C THR A 336 0.23 16.79 13.55
N ALA A 337 0.69 17.54 12.57
CA ALA A 337 2.10 17.55 12.18
C ALA A 337 2.94 18.14 13.31
N ILE A 338 3.96 17.43 13.72
CA ILE A 338 4.83 17.83 14.82
C ILE A 338 6.28 17.94 14.38
N LYS A 339 7.08 18.64 15.15
CA LYS A 339 8.54 18.55 15.08
C LYS A 339 8.97 17.39 15.96
N ASP A 340 9.68 16.44 15.36
CA ASP A 340 10.19 15.25 16.05
C ASP A 340 11.69 15.37 16.38
N ASN A 341 12.36 14.23 16.59
CA ASN A 341 13.77 14.16 16.98
C ASN A 341 14.08 14.92 18.27
N LYS A 342 13.13 15.03 19.17
CA LYS A 342 13.27 15.70 20.46
C LYS A 342 13.65 14.70 21.54
N VAL A 343 14.87 14.18 21.44
CA VAL A 343 15.38 13.11 22.31
C VAL A 343 15.39 13.54 23.77
N ALA A 344 15.91 14.74 24.09
CA ALA A 344 15.97 15.23 25.47
C ALA A 344 14.57 15.37 26.08
N LYS A 345 13.62 15.91 25.33
CA LYS A 345 12.22 16.06 25.79
C LYS A 345 11.55 14.71 26.00
N ALA A 346 11.78 13.76 25.10
CA ALA A 346 11.27 12.39 25.23
C ALA A 346 11.79 11.72 26.50
N LYS A 347 13.09 11.83 26.78
CA LYS A 347 13.70 11.31 28.02
C LYS A 347 13.12 11.97 29.26
N GLN A 348 12.88 13.28 29.23
CA GLN A 348 12.25 14.00 30.36
C GLN A 348 10.83 13.50 30.61
N LEU A 349 10.04 13.28 29.57
CA LEU A 349 8.69 12.71 29.68
C LEU A 349 8.72 11.33 30.33
N LEU A 350 9.66 10.49 29.93
CA LEU A 350 9.81 9.14 30.49
C LEU A 350 10.21 9.20 31.96
N THR A 351 11.19 10.04 32.33
CA THR A 351 11.61 10.24 33.72
C THR A 351 10.47 10.75 34.59
N LYS A 352 9.73 11.74 34.13
CA LYS A 352 8.58 12.32 34.84
C LYS A 352 7.45 11.30 35.05
N ALA A 353 7.27 10.39 34.10
CA ALA A 353 6.27 9.32 34.18
C ALA A 353 6.72 8.14 35.07
N GLY A 354 7.91 8.16 35.63
CA GLY A 354 8.43 7.12 36.50
C GLY A 354 9.30 6.05 35.83
N TRP A 355 9.60 6.21 34.54
CA TRP A 355 10.52 5.35 33.79
C TRP A 355 11.97 5.78 34.08
N LYS A 356 12.57 5.19 35.09
CA LYS A 356 13.92 5.57 35.56
C LYS A 356 15.01 4.98 34.68
N GLU A 357 15.98 5.82 34.30
CA GLU A 357 17.16 5.39 33.58
C GLU A 357 18.04 4.48 34.43
N GLN A 358 18.45 3.36 33.87
CA GLN A 358 19.36 2.39 34.48
C GLN A 358 20.81 2.65 34.02
N ALA A 359 21.76 1.94 34.63
CA ALA A 359 23.18 2.10 34.34
C ALA A 359 23.53 1.81 32.87
N ASP A 360 22.80 0.90 32.21
CA ASP A 360 22.98 0.54 30.82
C ASP A 360 22.22 1.46 29.81
N GLY A 361 21.53 2.48 30.33
CA GLY A 361 20.72 3.41 29.51
C GLY A 361 19.29 2.96 29.26
N SER A 362 18.94 1.72 29.59
CA SER A 362 17.55 1.25 29.54
C SER A 362 16.73 1.89 30.68
N ARG A 363 15.42 1.71 30.66
CA ARG A 363 14.51 2.30 31.63
C ARG A 363 13.62 1.27 32.28
N LYS A 364 13.27 1.53 33.54
CA LYS A 364 12.33 0.74 34.35
C LYS A 364 11.36 1.63 35.08
N LYS A 365 10.14 1.12 35.24
CA LYS A 365 9.12 1.68 36.13
C LYS A 365 8.76 0.62 37.15
N GLY A 366 9.31 0.74 38.38
CA GLY A 366 9.31 -0.37 39.31
C GLY A 366 10.10 -1.55 38.74
N ASP A 367 9.49 -2.74 38.71
CA ASP A 367 10.10 -3.94 38.12
C ASP A 367 9.83 -4.11 36.63
N LEU A 368 9.05 -3.21 36.05
CA LEU A 368 8.65 -3.28 34.65
C LEU A 368 9.71 -2.63 33.74
N ASP A 369 10.29 -3.40 32.85
CA ASP A 369 11.20 -2.88 31.83
C ASP A 369 10.45 -2.07 30.79
N ALA A 370 11.02 -0.95 30.33
CA ALA A 370 10.56 -0.22 29.16
C ALA A 370 10.92 -0.99 27.88
N ALA A 371 10.26 -2.12 27.68
CA ALA A 371 10.55 -3.06 26.60
C ALA A 371 9.26 -3.67 26.07
N PHE A 372 9.20 -3.86 24.75
CA PHE A 372 8.09 -4.56 24.11
C PHE A 372 8.54 -5.23 22.81
N ASP A 373 7.76 -6.21 22.38
CA ASP A 373 8.00 -6.93 21.14
C ASP A 373 7.42 -6.14 19.94
N LEU A 374 8.17 -6.10 18.85
CA LEU A 374 7.75 -5.57 17.55
C LEU A 374 7.82 -6.66 16.51
N TYR A 375 6.67 -7.05 15.99
CA TYR A 375 6.56 -8.07 14.94
C TYR A 375 6.58 -7.44 13.55
N TYR A 376 7.27 -8.09 12.63
CA TYR A 376 7.31 -7.70 11.21
C TYR A 376 7.33 -8.95 10.32
N PRO A 377 6.81 -8.88 9.08
CA PRO A 377 6.74 -10.05 8.21
C PRO A 377 8.11 -10.43 7.65
N THR A 378 8.43 -11.74 7.66
CA THR A 378 9.73 -12.29 7.24
C THR A 378 10.10 -12.00 5.79
N ASN A 379 9.11 -11.86 4.90
CA ASN A 379 9.33 -11.68 3.47
C ASN A 379 9.22 -10.22 3.01
N ASP A 380 9.31 -9.29 3.94
CA ASP A 380 9.21 -7.85 3.67
C ASP A 380 10.48 -7.15 4.18
N GLN A 381 11.45 -7.00 3.29
CA GLN A 381 12.74 -6.40 3.64
C GLN A 381 12.59 -4.91 4.05
N LEU A 382 11.67 -4.19 3.45
CA LEU A 382 11.40 -2.80 3.80
C LEU A 382 10.94 -2.69 5.25
N ARG A 383 9.97 -3.51 5.66
CA ARG A 383 9.47 -3.51 7.04
C ARG A 383 10.55 -3.99 8.03
N ALA A 384 11.38 -4.96 7.64
CA ALA A 384 12.51 -5.39 8.45
C ALA A 384 13.49 -4.23 8.69
N ASN A 385 13.85 -3.49 7.65
CA ASN A 385 14.76 -2.35 7.75
C ASN A 385 14.17 -1.21 8.59
N LEU A 386 12.88 -0.94 8.43
CA LEU A 386 12.16 0.03 9.28
C LEU A 386 12.19 -0.38 10.75
N ALA A 387 11.92 -1.65 11.03
CA ALA A 387 11.92 -2.19 12.40
C ALA A 387 13.29 -2.05 13.07
N VAL A 388 14.36 -2.37 12.34
CA VAL A 388 15.74 -2.23 12.84
C VAL A 388 16.07 -0.77 13.16
N GLU A 389 15.77 0.16 12.26
CA GLU A 389 16.05 1.59 12.47
C GLU A 389 15.26 2.17 13.67
N VAL A 390 13.99 1.81 13.78
CA VAL A 390 13.16 2.27 14.89
C VAL A 390 13.66 1.70 16.23
N ALA A 391 14.03 0.43 16.28
CA ALA A 391 14.59 -0.19 17.48
C ALA A 391 15.88 0.51 17.94
N GLU A 392 16.75 0.85 16.99
CA GLU A 392 18.00 1.58 17.25
C GLU A 392 17.74 2.98 17.82
N GLN A 393 16.80 3.72 17.22
CA GLN A 393 16.43 5.05 17.72
C GLN A 393 15.72 4.99 19.08
N ALA A 394 14.87 4.00 19.31
CA ALA A 394 14.19 3.81 20.60
C ALA A 394 15.17 3.49 21.72
N LYS A 395 16.23 2.74 21.43
CA LYS A 395 17.30 2.45 22.39
C LYS A 395 17.94 3.72 22.93
N ALA A 396 18.14 4.73 22.09
CA ALA A 396 18.66 6.04 22.53
C ALA A 396 17.73 6.76 23.51
N LEU A 397 16.43 6.44 23.52
CA LEU A 397 15.45 6.94 24.49
C LEU A 397 15.39 6.11 25.78
N GLY A 398 16.04 4.96 25.81
CA GLY A 398 15.96 3.99 26.92
C GLY A 398 14.83 2.98 26.76
N ILE A 399 14.20 2.90 25.58
CA ILE A 399 13.14 1.94 25.26
C ILE A 399 13.73 0.80 24.44
N THR A 400 13.55 -0.43 24.92
CA THR A 400 14.04 -1.63 24.26
C THR A 400 12.95 -2.25 23.40
N ILE A 401 13.13 -2.23 22.09
CA ILE A 401 12.24 -2.89 21.15
C ILE A 401 12.85 -4.21 20.73
N LYS A 402 12.16 -5.31 21.04
CA LYS A 402 12.58 -6.67 20.69
C LYS A 402 11.99 -7.05 19.35
N LEU A 403 12.83 -7.27 18.35
CA LEU A 403 12.39 -7.56 16.99
C LEU A 403 12.01 -9.03 16.84
N LYS A 404 10.84 -9.28 16.26
CA LYS A 404 10.26 -10.61 16.01
C LYS A 404 9.84 -10.73 14.55
N ALA A 405 10.66 -11.43 13.75
CA ALA A 405 10.27 -11.78 12.39
C ALA A 405 9.22 -12.90 12.41
N SER A 406 8.15 -12.77 11.65
CA SER A 406 7.05 -13.72 11.68
C SER A 406 6.25 -13.72 10.36
N ASN A 407 5.25 -14.57 10.28
CA ASN A 407 4.26 -14.57 9.21
C ASN A 407 3.00 -13.81 9.65
N TRP A 408 2.16 -13.46 8.69
CA TRP A 408 0.95 -12.68 8.97
C TRP A 408 -0.07 -13.42 9.85
N ASP A 409 -0.14 -14.75 9.80
CA ASP A 409 -1.05 -15.53 10.65
C ASP A 409 -0.64 -15.45 12.13
N GLU A 410 0.64 -15.60 12.43
CA GLU A 410 1.15 -15.39 13.79
C GLU A 410 1.03 -13.92 14.21
N MET A 411 1.37 -12.98 13.33
CA MET A 411 1.24 -11.55 13.62
C MET A 411 -0.20 -11.16 14.00
N ALA A 412 -1.19 -11.77 13.36
CA ALA A 412 -2.59 -11.56 13.73
C ALA A 412 -2.85 -11.93 15.20
N THR A 413 -2.30 -13.05 15.67
CA THR A 413 -2.46 -13.49 17.07
C THR A 413 -1.75 -12.60 18.08
N LYS A 414 -0.78 -11.79 17.64
CA LYS A 414 0.03 -10.88 18.45
C LYS A 414 -0.39 -9.41 18.34
N SER A 415 -1.35 -9.12 17.50
CA SER A 415 -1.70 -7.74 17.13
C SER A 415 -2.30 -6.92 18.26
N HIS A 416 -2.84 -7.56 19.31
CA HIS A 416 -3.50 -6.88 20.42
C HIS A 416 -2.66 -6.79 21.68
N ASP A 417 -1.56 -7.56 21.78
CA ASP A 417 -0.66 -7.54 22.95
C ASP A 417 0.79 -7.17 22.61
N SER A 418 1.10 -7.02 21.34
CA SER A 418 2.44 -6.65 20.87
C SER A 418 2.35 -5.58 19.77
N ALA A 419 3.45 -4.86 19.57
CA ALA A 419 3.54 -3.91 18.47
C ALA A 419 3.73 -4.63 17.14
N LEU A 420 3.12 -4.10 16.09
CA LEU A 420 3.36 -4.52 14.72
C LEU A 420 3.96 -3.39 13.90
N LEU A 421 4.86 -3.72 12.99
CA LEU A 421 5.23 -2.81 11.93
C LEU A 421 4.09 -2.83 10.89
N TYR A 422 3.24 -1.82 10.97
CA TYR A 422 1.95 -1.77 10.31
C TYR A 422 1.97 -0.81 9.13
N ALA A 423 0.99 -0.94 8.27
CA ALA A 423 0.85 -0.15 7.08
C ALA A 423 -0.60 0.20 6.81
N GLY A 424 -0.82 1.23 6.04
CA GLY A 424 -2.13 1.63 5.56
C GLY A 424 -2.03 2.79 4.60
N GLY A 425 -3.17 3.34 4.28
CA GLY A 425 -3.29 4.52 3.45
C GLY A 425 -4.29 4.33 2.32
N ARG A 426 -5.33 5.14 2.34
CA ARG A 426 -6.41 5.13 1.36
C ARG A 426 -6.69 6.56 0.91
N HIS A 427 -7.40 6.70 -0.20
CA HIS A 427 -7.91 7.99 -0.66
C HIS A 427 -9.20 8.43 0.04
N HIS A 428 -9.62 7.68 1.06
CA HIS A 428 -10.82 7.95 1.88
C HIS A 428 -10.56 7.64 3.35
N ALA A 429 -11.46 8.08 4.22
CA ALA A 429 -11.28 7.99 5.66
C ALA A 429 -11.77 6.66 6.28
N GLN A 430 -12.24 5.70 5.49
CA GLN A 430 -12.77 4.43 6.00
C GLN A 430 -11.77 3.69 6.89
N GLN A 431 -10.52 3.62 6.47
CA GLN A 431 -9.48 2.94 7.24
C GLN A 431 -9.16 3.66 8.55
N PHE A 432 -9.21 4.98 8.58
CA PHE A 432 -9.06 5.75 9.81
C PHE A 432 -10.20 5.44 10.80
N TYR A 433 -11.42 5.39 10.31
CA TYR A 433 -12.59 4.96 11.10
C TYR A 433 -12.38 3.54 11.64
N GLU A 434 -12.05 2.59 10.78
CA GLU A 434 -11.87 1.19 11.15
C GLU A 434 -10.75 0.97 12.17
N SER A 435 -9.67 1.77 12.07
CA SER A 435 -8.51 1.65 12.96
C SER A 435 -8.77 2.19 14.36
N HIS A 436 -9.79 3.04 14.54
CA HIS A 436 -10.02 3.76 15.81
C HIS A 436 -11.38 3.53 16.43
N HIS A 437 -12.33 2.92 15.72
CA HIS A 437 -13.66 2.67 16.26
C HIS A 437 -13.66 1.44 17.16
N PRO A 438 -14.12 1.55 18.43
CA PRO A 438 -14.05 0.45 19.39
C PRO A 438 -14.91 -0.77 19.01
N SER A 439 -15.97 -0.58 18.21
CA SER A 439 -16.82 -1.69 17.74
C SER A 439 -16.09 -2.66 16.81
N LEU A 440 -14.96 -2.25 16.25
CA LEU A 440 -14.17 -3.04 15.30
C LEU A 440 -12.92 -3.66 15.92
N ALA A 441 -12.72 -3.47 17.22
CA ALA A 441 -11.62 -4.10 17.95
C ALA A 441 -11.80 -5.63 17.98
N GLY A 442 -10.74 -6.36 17.64
CA GLY A 442 -10.76 -7.82 17.57
C GLY A 442 -11.49 -8.40 16.35
N LYS A 443 -11.70 -7.59 15.32
CA LYS A 443 -12.40 -7.98 14.08
C LYS A 443 -11.49 -7.84 12.86
N GLY A 444 -10.51 -8.75 12.72
CA GLY A 444 -9.53 -8.70 11.63
C GLY A 444 -8.51 -7.58 11.80
N TRP A 445 -8.09 -6.98 10.69
CA TRP A 445 -7.05 -5.94 10.66
C TRP A 445 -7.60 -4.51 10.84
N THR A 446 -8.65 -4.36 11.63
CA THR A 446 -9.27 -3.06 11.90
C THR A 446 -8.64 -2.42 13.16
N ASN A 447 -9.38 -2.21 14.22
CA ASN A 447 -8.85 -1.60 15.46
C ASN A 447 -8.01 -2.63 16.26
N ILE A 448 -6.81 -2.91 15.78
CA ILE A 448 -5.94 -3.95 16.39
C ILE A 448 -5.37 -3.56 17.75
N THR A 449 -5.29 -2.27 18.05
CA THR A 449 -4.75 -1.75 19.32
C THR A 449 -5.77 -1.74 20.44
N PHE A 450 -7.03 -2.02 20.17
CA PHE A 450 -8.15 -1.88 21.11
C PHE A 450 -8.31 -0.46 21.64
N TYR A 451 -8.02 0.49 20.77
CA TYR A 451 -8.21 1.90 21.07
C TYR A 451 -9.68 2.21 21.34
N ASN A 452 -9.91 2.98 22.41
CA ASN A 452 -11.26 3.44 22.76
C ASN A 452 -11.17 4.81 23.45
N ASN A 453 -11.75 5.80 22.80
CA ASN A 453 -11.98 7.13 23.37
C ASN A 453 -13.38 7.56 22.97
N PRO A 454 -14.34 7.64 23.91
CA PRO A 454 -15.75 7.93 23.60
C PRO A 454 -15.95 9.25 22.85
N THR A 455 -15.17 10.28 23.11
CA THR A 455 -15.23 11.55 22.39
C THR A 455 -14.79 11.38 20.94
N VAL A 456 -13.70 10.67 20.71
CA VAL A 456 -13.21 10.35 19.36
C VAL A 456 -14.24 9.49 18.61
N THR A 457 -14.79 8.48 19.26
CA THR A 457 -15.83 7.61 18.68
C THR A 457 -17.03 8.43 18.20
N LYS A 458 -17.45 9.41 18.98
CA LYS A 458 -18.56 10.31 18.61
C LYS A 458 -18.22 11.11 17.34
N TYR A 459 -17.01 11.63 17.22
CA TYR A 459 -16.58 12.31 16.00
C TYR A 459 -16.51 11.36 14.80
N LEU A 460 -16.00 10.14 14.99
CA LEU A 460 -15.94 9.12 13.94
C LEU A 460 -17.35 8.79 13.41
N ASP A 461 -18.31 8.60 14.31
CA ASP A 461 -19.69 8.30 13.92
C ASP A 461 -20.34 9.48 13.19
N LYS A 462 -20.14 10.70 13.66
CA LYS A 462 -20.65 11.90 12.99
C LYS A 462 -20.04 12.10 11.61
N ALA A 463 -18.75 11.86 11.48
CA ALA A 463 -18.07 11.93 10.19
C ALA A 463 -18.61 10.88 9.21
N MET A 464 -18.72 9.63 9.68
CA MET A 464 -19.18 8.53 8.83
C MET A 464 -20.63 8.72 8.37
N THR A 465 -21.50 9.18 9.21
CA THR A 465 -22.95 9.33 8.92
C THR A 465 -23.32 10.70 8.35
N SER A 466 -22.35 11.54 8.01
CA SER A 466 -22.60 12.81 7.34
C SER A 466 -22.82 12.62 5.84
N SER A 467 -23.86 13.25 5.31
CA SER A 467 -24.11 13.30 3.86
C SER A 467 -23.32 14.42 3.17
N ASP A 468 -22.84 15.39 3.91
CA ASP A 468 -22.00 16.50 3.46
C ASP A 468 -20.54 16.14 3.69
N LEU A 469 -19.75 16.04 2.61
CA LEU A 469 -18.33 15.64 2.68
C LEU A 469 -17.47 16.69 3.40
N ASP A 470 -17.79 17.98 3.29
CA ASP A 470 -17.04 19.02 4.00
C ASP A 470 -17.26 18.91 5.51
N LYS A 471 -18.50 18.65 5.93
CA LYS A 471 -18.80 18.35 7.33
C LYS A 471 -18.14 17.06 7.81
N ALA A 472 -18.18 16.01 7.00
CA ALA A 472 -17.48 14.76 7.32
C ALA A 472 -16.00 15.04 7.57
N ASN A 473 -15.34 15.80 6.70
CA ASN A 473 -13.93 16.15 6.84
C ASN A 473 -13.64 16.95 8.11
N GLU A 474 -14.51 17.85 8.51
CA GLU A 474 -14.39 18.57 9.78
C GLU A 474 -14.41 17.61 10.97
N TYR A 475 -15.35 16.65 10.98
CA TYR A 475 -15.44 15.64 12.04
C TYR A 475 -14.26 14.67 12.04
N TRP A 476 -13.75 14.27 10.87
CA TRP A 476 -12.50 13.49 10.79
C TRP A 476 -11.34 14.23 11.42
N LYS A 477 -11.22 15.54 11.19
CA LYS A 477 -10.18 16.38 11.79
C LYS A 477 -10.34 16.50 13.31
N LEU A 478 -11.57 16.65 13.81
CA LEU A 478 -11.85 16.70 15.25
C LEU A 478 -11.54 15.36 15.94
N ALA A 479 -11.77 14.23 15.28
CA ALA A 479 -11.39 12.91 15.78
C ALA A 479 -9.87 12.78 15.97
N GLN A 480 -9.10 13.47 15.16
CA GLN A 480 -7.64 13.51 15.28
C GLN A 480 -7.19 14.42 16.42
N TRP A 481 -7.79 15.59 16.54
CA TRP A 481 -7.53 16.54 17.62
C TRP A 481 -8.61 17.63 17.67
N ASP A 482 -9.26 17.78 18.81
CA ASP A 482 -10.30 18.80 19.02
C ASP A 482 -9.87 19.98 19.91
N GLY A 483 -8.58 20.01 20.28
CA GLY A 483 -8.02 20.98 21.22
C GLY A 483 -7.84 20.45 22.64
N LYS A 484 -8.46 19.29 22.96
CA LYS A 484 -8.40 18.65 24.28
C LYS A 484 -8.03 17.17 24.18
N THR A 485 -8.61 16.48 23.21
CA THR A 485 -8.46 15.04 23.01
C THR A 485 -8.47 14.68 21.54
N GLY A 486 -7.96 13.52 21.21
CA GLY A 486 -7.91 13.00 19.85
C GLY A 486 -7.02 11.78 19.72
N ALA A 487 -7.12 11.12 18.58
CA ALA A 487 -6.37 9.90 18.30
C ALA A 487 -4.94 10.14 17.75
N SER A 488 -4.55 11.38 17.58
CA SER A 488 -3.33 11.79 16.85
C SER A 488 -2.09 11.95 17.73
N THR A 489 -1.05 12.50 17.10
CA THR A 489 0.24 12.88 17.72
C THR A 489 0.11 13.85 18.90
N LEU A 490 -0.96 14.63 18.98
CA LEU A 490 -1.25 15.56 20.08
C LEU A 490 -2.08 14.91 21.19
N GLY A 491 -2.63 13.73 20.95
CA GLY A 491 -3.54 13.04 21.86
C GLY A 491 -3.09 11.63 22.25
N ASP A 492 -3.92 10.65 21.98
CA ASP A 492 -3.82 9.30 22.54
C ASP A 492 -2.77 8.39 21.90
N LEU A 493 -2.43 8.60 20.64
CA LEU A 493 -1.32 7.92 19.97
C LEU A 493 -1.38 6.37 20.00
N PRO A 494 -2.45 5.73 19.53
CA PRO A 494 -2.46 4.26 19.44
C PRO A 494 -1.50 3.72 18.38
N ASN A 495 -1.05 4.59 17.49
CA ASN A 495 -0.06 4.27 16.45
C ASN A 495 1.00 5.37 16.39
N VAL A 496 2.24 4.98 16.14
CA VAL A 496 3.34 5.90 15.82
C VAL A 496 3.64 5.77 14.33
N TRP A 497 3.12 6.68 13.53
CA TRP A 497 3.39 6.71 12.11
C TRP A 497 4.73 7.36 11.83
N LEU A 498 5.45 6.86 10.83
CA LEU A 498 6.84 7.21 10.57
C LEU A 498 7.03 7.87 9.21
N VAL A 499 6.69 7.17 8.16
CA VAL A 499 6.97 7.58 6.78
C VAL A 499 5.82 7.21 5.85
N SER A 500 5.66 8.03 4.82
CA SER A 500 4.85 7.74 3.64
C SER A 500 5.80 7.39 2.51
N LEU A 501 5.59 6.24 1.88
CA LEU A 501 6.44 5.75 0.81
C LEU A 501 6.18 6.52 -0.48
N ASN A 502 7.23 6.75 -1.28
CA ASN A 502 7.02 6.85 -2.71
C ASN A 502 7.01 5.43 -3.29
N HIS A 503 6.18 5.19 -4.27
CA HIS A 503 6.23 3.96 -5.05
C HIS A 503 7.20 4.16 -6.20
N THR A 504 8.24 3.32 -6.25
CA THR A 504 9.34 3.46 -7.19
C THR A 504 9.38 2.28 -8.15
N TYR A 505 9.57 2.60 -9.43
CA TYR A 505 9.60 1.62 -10.51
C TYR A 505 10.75 1.94 -11.44
N ILE A 506 11.35 0.91 -12.02
CA ILE A 506 12.38 1.07 -13.04
C ILE A 506 11.88 0.42 -14.33
N GLY A 507 11.88 1.17 -15.41
CA GLY A 507 11.36 0.67 -16.66
C GLY A 507 12.03 1.24 -17.89
N ASP A 508 11.77 0.62 -19.02
CA ASP A 508 12.24 1.11 -20.33
C ASP A 508 11.80 2.57 -20.49
N LYS A 509 12.76 3.44 -20.79
CA LYS A 509 12.50 4.89 -20.89
C LYS A 509 11.49 5.27 -21.97
N ARG A 510 11.21 4.37 -22.93
CA ARG A 510 10.24 4.58 -23.99
C ARG A 510 8.79 4.33 -23.55
N ILE A 511 8.58 3.72 -22.39
CA ILE A 511 7.25 3.52 -21.82
C ILE A 511 6.78 4.83 -21.19
N ASN A 512 5.67 5.37 -21.70
CA ASN A 512 4.97 6.49 -21.08
C ASN A 512 3.80 5.93 -20.28
N VAL A 513 3.85 6.10 -18.97
CA VAL A 513 2.83 5.58 -18.04
C VAL A 513 1.63 6.53 -17.84
N GLY A 514 1.53 7.58 -18.68
CA GLY A 514 0.47 8.56 -18.56
C GLY A 514 0.61 9.42 -17.30
N LYS A 515 -0.45 10.16 -16.99
CA LYS A 515 -0.50 11.00 -15.80
C LYS A 515 -0.78 10.14 -14.58
N GLN A 516 0.15 10.13 -13.64
CA GLN A 516 0.03 9.42 -12.36
C GLN A 516 -0.49 10.37 -11.28
N GLY A 517 -1.50 9.92 -10.54
CA GLY A 517 -1.91 10.56 -9.30
C GLY A 517 -1.11 10.03 -8.11
N VAL A 518 -1.46 10.49 -6.91
CA VAL A 518 -0.96 9.91 -5.66
C VAL A 518 -1.49 8.48 -5.55
N HIS A 519 -0.60 7.51 -5.34
CA HIS A 519 -0.98 6.12 -5.16
C HIS A 519 -1.57 5.88 -3.76
N SER A 520 -2.56 5.00 -3.66
CA SER A 520 -3.00 4.46 -2.38
C SER A 520 -2.07 3.33 -1.92
N HIS A 521 -2.22 2.88 -0.68
CA HIS A 521 -1.60 1.63 -0.25
C HIS A 521 -2.12 0.50 -1.12
N GLY A 522 -1.29 -0.05 -1.94
CA GLY A 522 -1.64 -1.09 -2.92
C GLY A 522 -0.45 -1.95 -3.28
N HIS A 523 0.59 -1.88 -2.47
CA HIS A 523 1.81 -2.65 -2.66
C HIS A 523 2.51 -2.32 -4.00
N ASP A 524 2.96 -3.37 -4.68
CA ASP A 524 3.89 -3.23 -5.80
C ASP A 524 3.21 -2.88 -7.13
N TRP A 525 1.89 -3.06 -7.24
CA TRP A 525 1.18 -3.01 -8.53
C TRP A 525 0.39 -1.72 -8.79
N SER A 526 0.44 -0.74 -7.91
CA SER A 526 -0.37 0.49 -8.04
C SER A 526 -0.19 1.19 -9.39
N LEU A 527 1.01 1.11 -9.97
CA LEU A 527 1.29 1.69 -11.29
C LEU A 527 0.42 1.08 -12.40
N LEU A 528 0.03 -0.19 -12.27
CA LEU A 528 -0.72 -0.90 -13.31
C LEU A 528 -2.18 -0.45 -13.43
N THR A 529 -2.71 0.28 -12.46
CA THR A 529 -4.14 0.65 -12.44
C THR A 529 -4.57 1.50 -13.64
N ASN A 530 -3.65 2.22 -14.27
CA ASN A 530 -3.90 2.98 -15.49
C ASN A 530 -3.20 2.42 -16.73
N ILE A 531 -2.83 1.15 -16.75
CA ILE A 531 -2.05 0.56 -17.84
C ILE A 531 -2.71 0.71 -19.22
N ALA A 532 -4.03 0.87 -19.25
CA ALA A 532 -4.76 1.16 -20.49
C ALA A 532 -4.37 2.48 -21.15
N GLU A 533 -3.78 3.41 -20.39
CA GLU A 533 -3.34 4.73 -20.87
C GLU A 533 -1.85 4.74 -21.25
N TRP A 534 -1.13 3.66 -20.98
CA TRP A 534 0.29 3.61 -21.29
C TRP A 534 0.53 3.59 -22.78
N THR A 535 1.61 4.24 -23.22
CA THR A 535 2.03 4.30 -24.62
C THR A 535 3.53 4.04 -24.75
N TRP A 536 3.95 3.84 -25.98
CA TRP A 536 5.36 3.70 -26.35
C TRP A 536 5.83 4.94 -27.09
N ASP A 537 6.91 5.56 -26.61
CA ASP A 537 7.47 6.78 -27.19
C ASP A 537 8.94 6.57 -27.58
N GLU A 538 9.19 6.41 -28.88
CA GLU A 538 10.53 6.25 -29.45
C GLU A 538 11.40 7.51 -29.32
N SER A 539 10.80 8.68 -29.11
CA SER A 539 11.57 9.94 -29.04
C SER A 539 12.25 10.13 -27.70
N THR A 540 11.96 9.33 -26.70
CA THR A 540 12.58 9.41 -25.36
C THR A 540 14.03 8.91 -25.43
N LYS A 541 15.00 9.80 -25.19
CA LYS A 541 16.45 9.53 -25.24
C LYS A 541 17.01 9.28 -23.84
#